data_59e627345b7dc70643def88193cc8536
#
_entry.id   59e627345b7dc70643def88193cc8536
#
_cell.length_a   1.000
_cell.length_b   1.000
_cell.length_c   1.000
_cell.angle_alpha   90.00
_cell.angle_beta   90.00
_cell.angle_gamma   90.00
#
_symmetry.space_group_name_H-M   'P 1'
#
loop_
_entity.id
_entity.type
_entity.pdbx_description
1 polymer ?
#
loop_
_entity_poly.entity_id
_entity_poly.type
_entity_poly.pdbx_seq_one_letter_code
_entity_poly.pdbx_strand_id
1 'polypeptide(L)'
;STIDLCLSVFWWAHFRKTKAGIKLHTLFDVNTQIPVFIHITEANIHDVHSMDIINYEPFAYYIFDRGYFDYLRLYRITKASAYFVVRAKSNLKFKRMYSKKTDKSTGVIYDQTGKIDGFYSSKDYPEKIRKVKFFDAENNKILIFLTNNFDLSAGQIALLYKQRWQIELFFKWIKQHLKVKTFWGTTENAVRIQINIAIITYCLVSIIAKDLKINRSIYEILQILSASLLDKTPVNELLMKSDYNNINELDSNQLVFNLF
;
A
#
# COMPACT_ATOMS: atom_id res chain seq x y z
N SER A 1 6.35 -1.78 4.34
CA SER A 1 7.56 -1.57 3.50
C SER A 1 8.79 -1.39 4.36
N THR A 2 9.94 -1.92 3.93
CA THR A 2 11.22 -1.77 4.66
C THR A 2 12.06 -0.65 4.04
N ILE A 3 12.69 0.14 4.90
CA ILE A 3 13.71 1.12 4.55
C ILE A 3 15.01 0.64 5.19
N ASP A 4 16.00 0.33 4.34
CA ASP A 4 17.31 -0.11 4.79
C ASP A 4 18.12 1.08 5.31
N LEU A 5 18.83 0.88 6.42
CA LEU A 5 19.66 1.86 7.10
C LEU A 5 21.09 1.33 7.27
N CYS A 6 22.03 2.23 7.43
CA CYS A 6 23.41 1.87 7.75
C CYS A 6 23.55 1.55 9.24
N LEU A 7 23.93 0.33 9.61
CA LEU A 7 23.98 -0.12 11.01
C LEU A 7 24.94 0.69 11.87
N SER A 8 26.08 1.13 11.32
CA SER A 8 27.07 1.93 12.06
C SER A 8 26.54 3.31 12.45
N VAL A 9 25.54 3.82 11.74
CA VAL A 9 24.92 5.15 11.97
C VAL A 9 23.63 5.04 12.77
N PHE A 10 22.84 3.97 12.49
CA PHE A 10 21.50 3.76 13.06
C PHE A 10 21.48 2.47 13.90
N TRP A 11 22.33 2.40 14.88
CA TRP A 11 22.55 1.24 15.75
C TRP A 11 21.28 0.77 16.49
N TRP A 12 20.36 1.65 16.75
CA TRP A 12 19.08 1.37 17.39
C TRP A 12 18.09 0.59 16.49
N ALA A 13 18.23 0.69 15.15
CA ALA A 13 17.33 0.07 14.17
C ALA A 13 17.80 -1.32 13.75
N HIS A 14 18.15 -2.17 14.68
CA HIS A 14 18.75 -3.48 14.42
C HIS A 14 17.81 -4.38 13.61
N PHE A 15 18.27 -4.91 12.46
CA PHE A 15 17.46 -5.79 11.60
C PHE A 15 18.09 -7.17 11.42
N ARG A 16 19.38 -7.24 11.13
CA ARG A 16 20.18 -8.46 10.97
C ARG A 16 21.58 -8.21 11.50
N LYS A 17 22.41 -9.27 11.58
CA LYS A 17 23.79 -9.15 12.11
C LYS A 17 24.59 -7.98 11.50
N THR A 18 24.35 -7.65 10.23
CA THR A 18 25.10 -6.63 9.48
C THR A 18 24.23 -5.51 8.90
N LYS A 19 22.93 -5.45 9.25
CA LYS A 19 21.99 -4.47 8.66
C LYS A 19 21.12 -3.84 9.71
N ALA A 20 20.85 -2.56 9.53
CA ALA A 20 19.79 -1.84 10.21
C ALA A 20 18.64 -1.59 9.24
N GLY A 21 17.45 -1.36 9.77
CA GLY A 21 16.29 -1.03 8.97
C GLY A 21 15.05 -0.76 9.81
N ILE A 22 14.18 0.01 9.24
CA ILE A 22 12.84 0.28 9.80
C ILE A 22 11.77 -0.21 8.84
N LYS A 23 10.62 -0.53 9.39
CA LYS A 23 9.49 -1.02 8.63
C LYS A 23 8.29 -0.09 8.80
N LEU A 24 7.71 0.27 7.68
CA LEU A 24 6.48 1.06 7.60
C LEU A 24 5.31 0.10 7.39
N HIS A 25 4.50 -0.09 8.42
CA HIS A 25 3.22 -0.77 8.34
C HIS A 25 2.15 0.27 8.04
N THR A 26 1.46 0.11 6.93
CA THR A 26 0.54 1.13 6.43
C THR A 26 -0.79 0.49 6.05
N LEU A 27 -1.87 1.05 6.55
CA LEU A 27 -3.20 0.83 6.02
C LEU A 27 -3.48 1.94 5.00
N PHE A 28 -3.75 1.56 3.76
CA PHE A 28 -3.90 2.47 2.64
C PHE A 28 -5.32 2.36 2.08
N ASP A 29 -6.03 3.47 2.08
CA ASP A 29 -7.35 3.52 1.45
C ASP A 29 -7.19 3.64 -0.07
N VAL A 30 -7.68 2.63 -0.77
CA VAL A 30 -7.55 2.49 -2.22
C VAL A 30 -8.41 3.51 -2.97
N ASN A 31 -9.53 3.93 -2.37
CA ASN A 31 -10.47 4.86 -3.00
C ASN A 31 -9.96 6.30 -2.93
N THR A 32 -9.43 6.68 -1.77
CA THR A 32 -8.88 8.02 -1.56
C THR A 32 -7.42 8.13 -1.96
N GLN A 33 -6.72 6.99 -2.07
CA GLN A 33 -5.28 6.90 -2.31
C GLN A 33 -4.44 7.57 -1.20
N ILE A 34 -4.95 7.56 0.02
CA ILE A 34 -4.32 8.17 1.20
C ILE A 34 -4.05 7.07 2.24
N PRO A 35 -2.88 7.08 2.91
CA PRO A 35 -2.64 6.24 4.06
C PRO A 35 -3.49 6.72 5.24
N VAL A 36 -4.33 5.83 5.78
CA VAL A 36 -5.23 6.11 6.93
C VAL A 36 -4.61 5.70 8.26
N PHE A 37 -3.59 4.85 8.22
CA PHE A 37 -2.87 4.41 9.41
C PHE A 37 -1.43 4.07 9.05
N ILE A 38 -0.49 4.50 9.90
CA ILE A 38 0.93 4.21 9.76
C ILE A 38 1.52 3.87 11.12
N HIS A 39 2.25 2.77 11.15
CA HIS A 39 3.02 2.36 12.30
C HIS A 39 4.47 2.05 11.89
N ILE A 40 5.42 2.68 12.56
CA ILE A 40 6.85 2.53 12.28
C ILE A 40 7.45 1.61 13.33
N THR A 41 8.10 0.55 12.89
CA THR A 41 8.81 -0.40 13.76
C THR A 41 10.23 -0.64 13.27
N GLU A 42 11.03 -1.27 14.09
CA GLU A 42 12.26 -1.91 13.63
C GLU A 42 11.93 -2.97 12.57
N ALA A 43 12.84 -3.21 11.62
CA ALA A 43 12.59 -4.12 10.51
C ALA A 43 12.58 -5.61 10.91
N ASN A 44 13.02 -5.96 12.12
CA ASN A 44 12.94 -7.30 12.70
C ASN A 44 11.50 -7.71 13.08
N ILE A 45 10.62 -6.74 13.37
CA ILE A 45 9.22 -7.01 13.74
C ILE A 45 8.48 -7.61 12.53
N HIS A 46 7.80 -8.73 12.75
CA HIS A 46 7.07 -9.42 11.69
C HIS A 46 5.80 -8.62 11.28
N ASP A 47 5.53 -8.55 9.98
CA ASP A 47 4.42 -7.74 9.42
C ASP A 47 3.06 -8.06 10.03
N VAL A 48 2.83 -9.31 10.38
CA VAL A 48 1.56 -9.80 10.94
C VAL A 48 1.18 -9.13 12.26
N HIS A 49 2.16 -8.67 13.05
CA HIS A 49 1.90 -7.98 14.32
C HIS A 49 1.21 -6.63 14.15
N SER A 50 1.38 -5.98 12.99
CA SER A 50 0.67 -4.73 12.72
C SER A 50 -0.86 -4.92 12.62
N MET A 51 -1.33 -6.13 12.36
CA MET A 51 -2.76 -6.44 12.35
C MET A 51 -3.41 -6.35 13.75
N ASP A 52 -2.61 -6.45 14.83
CA ASP A 52 -3.11 -6.39 16.21
C ASP A 52 -3.48 -4.97 16.66
N ILE A 53 -2.97 -3.95 15.97
CA ILE A 53 -3.17 -2.54 16.30
C ILE A 53 -4.15 -1.83 15.36
N ILE A 54 -4.69 -2.53 14.37
CA ILE A 54 -5.70 -2.00 13.44
C ILE A 54 -7.08 -2.14 14.07
N ASN A 55 -7.82 -1.03 14.15
CA ASN A 55 -9.24 -1.06 14.46
C ASN A 55 -10.02 -1.38 13.18
N TYR A 56 -10.59 -2.58 13.11
CA TYR A 56 -11.33 -3.01 11.94
C TYR A 56 -12.75 -2.42 11.93
N GLU A 57 -13.08 -1.70 10.86
CA GLU A 57 -14.40 -1.10 10.68
C GLU A 57 -15.37 -2.12 10.11
N PRO A 58 -16.61 -2.25 10.64
CA PRO A 58 -17.62 -3.14 10.08
C PRO A 58 -17.90 -2.82 8.60
N PHE A 59 -18.12 -3.88 7.82
CA PHE A 59 -18.40 -3.84 6.38
C PHE A 59 -17.25 -3.35 5.48
N ALA A 60 -16.11 -2.93 6.05
CA ALA A 60 -14.92 -2.57 5.28
C ALA A 60 -14.20 -3.81 4.74
N TYR A 61 -13.51 -3.64 3.61
CA TYR A 61 -12.71 -4.68 2.96
C TYR A 61 -11.23 -4.47 3.22
N TYR A 62 -10.59 -5.44 3.83
CA TYR A 62 -9.15 -5.43 4.12
C TYR A 62 -8.41 -6.40 3.20
N ILE A 63 -7.46 -5.89 2.44
CA ILE A 63 -6.71 -6.65 1.45
C ILE A 63 -5.28 -6.83 1.95
N PHE A 64 -4.85 -8.09 2.07
CA PHE A 64 -3.56 -8.43 2.63
C PHE A 64 -2.68 -9.25 1.70
N ASP A 65 -1.39 -8.99 1.76
CA ASP A 65 -0.40 -9.88 1.16
C ASP A 65 -0.26 -11.17 1.98
N ARG A 66 0.43 -12.15 1.40
CA ARG A 66 0.74 -13.45 2.02
C ARG A 66 1.49 -13.31 3.35
N GLY A 67 2.29 -12.26 3.53
CA GLY A 67 3.01 -11.96 4.77
C GLY A 67 2.12 -11.76 6.00
N TYR A 68 0.87 -11.34 5.78
CA TYR A 68 -0.14 -11.11 6.81
C TYR A 68 -1.05 -12.32 7.06
N PHE A 69 -0.72 -13.48 6.51
CA PHE A 69 -1.56 -14.66 6.63
C PHE A 69 -1.45 -15.30 8.02
N ASP A 70 -2.45 -15.06 8.87
CA ASP A 70 -2.60 -15.60 10.23
C ASP A 70 -4.08 -15.85 10.52
N TYR A 71 -4.43 -17.08 10.87
CA TYR A 71 -5.83 -17.50 11.01
C TYR A 71 -6.56 -16.77 12.13
N LEU A 72 -5.94 -16.63 13.30
CA LEU A 72 -6.55 -15.96 14.45
C LEU A 72 -6.83 -14.49 14.15
N ARG A 73 -5.89 -13.81 13.47
CA ARG A 73 -6.05 -12.39 13.09
C ARG A 73 -7.09 -12.20 11.99
N LEU A 74 -7.14 -13.10 11.01
CA LEU A 74 -8.21 -13.10 10.00
C LEU A 74 -9.58 -13.37 10.65
N TYR A 75 -9.65 -14.20 11.67
CA TYR A 75 -10.89 -14.43 12.41
C TYR A 75 -11.33 -13.19 13.20
N ARG A 76 -10.41 -12.44 13.78
CA ARG A 76 -10.74 -11.14 14.43
C ARG A 76 -11.40 -10.16 13.46
N ILE A 77 -10.96 -10.12 12.19
CA ILE A 77 -11.62 -9.30 11.15
C ILE A 77 -13.06 -9.76 10.94
N THR A 78 -13.28 -11.07 10.84
CA THR A 78 -14.62 -11.64 10.72
C THR A 78 -15.50 -11.30 11.92
N LYS A 79 -14.96 -11.37 13.14
CA LYS A 79 -15.67 -11.01 14.37
C LYS A 79 -16.01 -9.51 14.48
N ALA A 80 -15.21 -8.66 13.81
CA ALA A 80 -15.50 -7.23 13.68
C ALA A 80 -16.54 -6.92 12.58
N SER A 81 -17.18 -7.96 11.99
CA SER A 81 -18.10 -7.80 10.85
C SER A 81 -17.47 -7.14 9.63
N ALA A 82 -16.15 -7.24 9.49
CA ALA A 82 -15.39 -6.75 8.37
C ALA A 82 -15.03 -7.90 7.41
N TYR A 83 -14.65 -7.55 6.19
CA TYR A 83 -14.25 -8.51 5.17
C TYR A 83 -12.75 -8.47 4.93
N PHE A 84 -12.19 -9.61 4.55
CA PHE A 84 -10.81 -9.67 4.13
C PHE A 84 -10.64 -10.41 2.79
N VAL A 85 -9.58 -10.06 2.08
CA VAL A 85 -9.05 -10.82 0.95
C VAL A 85 -7.56 -10.99 1.18
N VAL A 86 -7.10 -12.22 1.33
CA VAL A 86 -5.68 -12.53 1.56
C VAL A 86 -5.20 -13.61 0.58
N ARG A 87 -3.95 -13.46 0.12
CA ARG A 87 -3.33 -14.50 -0.70
C ARG A 87 -2.97 -15.70 0.17
N ALA A 88 -3.44 -16.88 -0.24
CA ALA A 88 -3.19 -18.13 0.50
C ALA A 88 -1.70 -18.52 0.49
N LYS A 89 -1.25 -19.15 1.57
CA LYS A 89 0.04 -19.85 1.64
C LYS A 89 -0.02 -21.16 0.86
N SER A 90 1.13 -21.63 0.37
CA SER A 90 1.23 -22.89 -0.39
C SER A 90 0.86 -24.13 0.43
N ASN A 91 1.07 -24.07 1.74
CA ASN A 91 0.77 -25.14 2.70
C ASN A 91 -0.65 -25.05 3.29
N LEU A 92 -1.56 -24.33 2.67
CA LEU A 92 -2.95 -24.20 3.09
C LEU A 92 -3.63 -25.58 3.15
N LYS A 93 -4.06 -25.98 4.34
CA LYS A 93 -4.93 -27.13 4.54
C LYS A 93 -6.39 -26.66 4.53
N PHE A 94 -7.18 -27.15 3.59
CA PHE A 94 -8.55 -26.70 3.37
C PHE A 94 -9.45 -27.89 3.05
N LYS A 95 -10.48 -28.08 3.85
CA LYS A 95 -11.52 -29.09 3.64
C LYS A 95 -12.68 -28.46 2.88
N ARG A 96 -12.77 -28.78 1.57
CA ARG A 96 -13.86 -28.30 0.70
C ARG A 96 -15.19 -28.90 1.13
N MET A 97 -16.21 -28.06 1.25
CA MET A 97 -17.61 -28.46 1.47
C MET A 97 -18.38 -28.47 0.16
N TYR A 98 -18.31 -27.38 -0.62
CA TYR A 98 -18.92 -27.29 -1.95
C TYR A 98 -18.12 -26.35 -2.87
N SER A 99 -18.44 -26.41 -4.17
CA SER A 99 -17.84 -25.57 -5.20
C SER A 99 -18.94 -24.94 -6.03
N LYS A 100 -18.86 -23.61 -6.23
CA LYS A 100 -19.74 -22.90 -7.16
C LYS A 100 -19.30 -23.18 -8.60
N LYS A 101 -20.26 -23.22 -9.53
CA LYS A 101 -19.96 -23.25 -10.98
C LYS A 101 -19.26 -21.92 -11.34
N THR A 102 -18.17 -22.01 -12.07
CA THR A 102 -17.39 -20.85 -12.49
C THR A 102 -17.28 -20.78 -14.00
N ASP A 103 -17.28 -19.58 -14.54
CA ASP A 103 -16.94 -19.34 -15.93
C ASP A 103 -15.41 -19.15 -16.02
N LYS A 104 -14.75 -20.10 -16.67
CA LYS A 104 -13.29 -20.10 -16.85
C LYS A 104 -12.81 -18.99 -17.78
N SER A 105 -13.66 -18.45 -18.64
CA SER A 105 -13.32 -17.35 -19.55
C SER A 105 -12.97 -16.06 -18.77
N THR A 106 -13.49 -15.93 -17.54
CA THR A 106 -13.22 -14.80 -16.63
C THR A 106 -11.88 -14.92 -15.89
N GLY A 107 -11.12 -16.00 -16.11
CA GLY A 107 -9.90 -16.31 -15.36
C GLY A 107 -10.16 -17.05 -14.03
N VAL A 108 -11.41 -17.22 -13.61
CA VAL A 108 -11.76 -17.95 -12.38
C VAL A 108 -11.66 -19.46 -12.61
N ILE A 109 -10.67 -20.10 -11.97
CA ILE A 109 -10.45 -21.55 -12.11
C ILE A 109 -11.41 -22.32 -11.21
N TYR A 110 -11.57 -21.91 -9.96
CA TYR A 110 -12.57 -22.42 -9.04
C TYR A 110 -12.97 -21.41 -7.97
N ASP A 111 -14.18 -21.62 -7.43
CA ASP A 111 -14.75 -20.90 -6.30
C ASP A 111 -15.33 -21.92 -5.32
N GLN A 112 -14.70 -22.08 -4.19
CA GLN A 112 -14.96 -23.13 -3.21
C GLN A 112 -15.24 -22.54 -1.84
N THR A 113 -16.23 -23.10 -1.17
CA THR A 113 -16.48 -22.86 0.26
C THR A 113 -16.11 -24.10 1.06
N GLY A 114 -15.49 -23.89 2.19
CA GLY A 114 -15.08 -24.97 3.09
C GLY A 114 -14.67 -24.46 4.46
N LYS A 115 -13.87 -25.24 5.14
CA LYS A 115 -13.28 -24.92 6.43
C LYS A 115 -11.77 -25.08 6.38
N ILE A 116 -11.09 -24.37 7.26
CA ILE A 116 -9.67 -24.60 7.51
C ILE A 116 -9.51 -25.98 8.15
N ASP A 117 -8.56 -26.73 7.64
CA ASP A 117 -8.19 -28.05 8.14
C ASP A 117 -6.89 -28.00 8.93
N GLY A 118 -6.76 -28.90 9.92
CA GLY A 118 -5.63 -28.94 10.84
C GLY A 118 -6.02 -28.58 12.27
N PHE A 119 -5.42 -29.29 13.23
CA PHE A 119 -5.85 -29.27 14.63
C PHE A 119 -5.84 -27.86 15.27
N TYR A 120 -4.78 -27.09 15.07
CA TYR A 120 -4.69 -25.71 15.60
C TYR A 120 -5.39 -24.71 14.68
N SER A 121 -5.14 -24.79 13.39
CA SER A 121 -5.66 -23.83 12.40
C SER A 121 -7.18 -23.79 12.35
N SER A 122 -7.87 -24.93 12.55
CA SER A 122 -9.33 -24.99 12.59
C SER A 122 -9.92 -24.37 13.86
N LYS A 123 -9.16 -24.33 14.95
CA LYS A 123 -9.55 -23.63 16.18
C LYS A 123 -9.37 -22.12 16.04
N ASP A 124 -8.29 -21.69 15.37
CA ASP A 124 -8.00 -20.27 15.13
C ASP A 124 -9.00 -19.64 14.17
N TYR A 125 -9.50 -20.41 13.19
CA TYR A 125 -10.56 -19.98 12.26
C TYR A 125 -11.65 -21.07 12.15
N PRO A 126 -12.64 -21.09 13.04
CA PRO A 126 -13.64 -22.19 13.10
C PRO A 126 -14.76 -22.06 12.07
N GLU A 127 -14.97 -20.87 11.51
CA GLU A 127 -16.06 -20.58 10.59
C GLU A 127 -15.77 -21.06 9.16
N LYS A 128 -16.79 -21.00 8.31
CA LYS A 128 -16.65 -21.27 6.88
C LYS A 128 -15.80 -20.16 6.26
N ILE A 129 -14.99 -20.53 5.30
CA ILE A 129 -14.15 -19.61 4.53
C ILE A 129 -14.26 -19.96 3.04
N ARG A 130 -14.14 -18.95 2.21
CA ARG A 130 -14.19 -19.08 0.76
C ARG A 130 -12.78 -19.05 0.17
N LYS A 131 -12.53 -19.97 -0.77
CA LYS A 131 -11.26 -20.10 -1.47
C LYS A 131 -11.50 -19.92 -2.98
N VAL A 132 -10.90 -18.88 -3.54
CA VAL A 132 -10.98 -18.55 -4.96
C VAL A 132 -9.63 -18.78 -5.61
N LYS A 133 -9.59 -19.53 -6.71
CA LYS A 133 -8.40 -19.67 -7.56
C LYS A 133 -8.62 -18.94 -8.87
N PHE A 134 -7.70 -18.04 -9.17
CA PHE A 134 -7.78 -17.13 -10.29
C PHE A 134 -6.50 -17.21 -11.13
N PHE A 135 -6.64 -17.19 -12.44
CA PHE A 135 -5.55 -17.03 -13.38
C PHE A 135 -5.44 -15.56 -13.79
N ASP A 136 -4.38 -14.92 -13.40
CA ASP A 136 -4.05 -13.56 -13.81
C ASP A 136 -3.31 -13.61 -15.15
N ALA A 137 -4.03 -13.34 -16.23
CA ALA A 137 -3.49 -13.40 -17.58
C ALA A 137 -2.43 -12.33 -17.86
N GLU A 138 -2.54 -11.15 -17.23
CA GLU A 138 -1.57 -10.04 -17.40
C GLU A 138 -0.19 -10.42 -16.89
N ASN A 139 -0.13 -11.11 -15.75
CA ASN A 139 1.12 -11.51 -15.10
C ASN A 139 1.47 -12.98 -15.33
N ASN A 140 0.64 -13.73 -16.08
CA ASN A 140 0.76 -15.17 -16.29
C ASN A 140 0.94 -15.95 -14.97
N LYS A 141 0.11 -15.67 -13.97
CA LYS A 141 0.23 -16.23 -12.62
C LYS A 141 -1.09 -16.79 -12.11
N ILE A 142 -1.00 -17.91 -11.40
CA ILE A 142 -2.13 -18.44 -10.65
C ILE A 142 -2.09 -17.89 -9.23
N LEU A 143 -3.20 -17.31 -8.81
CA LEU A 143 -3.41 -16.75 -7.49
C LEU A 143 -4.49 -17.52 -6.76
N ILE A 144 -4.32 -17.74 -5.47
CA ILE A 144 -5.31 -18.36 -4.59
C ILE A 144 -5.62 -17.38 -3.48
N PHE A 145 -6.88 -17.03 -3.33
CA PHE A 145 -7.36 -16.09 -2.32
C PHE A 145 -8.21 -16.82 -1.29
N LEU A 146 -8.10 -16.40 -0.04
CA LEU A 146 -9.07 -16.69 1.01
C LEU A 146 -9.82 -15.41 1.36
N THR A 147 -11.12 -15.56 1.63
CA THR A 147 -12.00 -14.46 2.03
C THR A 147 -13.15 -14.98 2.88
N ASN A 148 -13.66 -14.14 3.77
CA ASN A 148 -14.91 -14.36 4.49
C ASN A 148 -16.13 -13.73 3.80
N ASN A 149 -15.95 -13.11 2.63
CA ASN A 149 -17.05 -12.59 1.83
C ASN A 149 -17.61 -13.67 0.89
N PHE A 150 -18.92 -13.91 0.95
CA PHE A 150 -19.63 -14.91 0.14
C PHE A 150 -20.53 -14.29 -0.92
N ASP A 151 -20.73 -12.96 -0.89
CA ASP A 151 -21.69 -12.23 -1.73
C ASP A 151 -21.06 -11.77 -3.06
N LEU A 152 -19.84 -11.23 -2.99
CA LEU A 152 -19.13 -10.80 -4.19
C LEU A 152 -18.83 -11.96 -5.14
N SER A 153 -18.84 -11.70 -6.44
CA SER A 153 -18.38 -12.68 -7.42
C SER A 153 -16.89 -13.01 -7.25
N ALA A 154 -16.46 -14.18 -7.72
CA ALA A 154 -15.04 -14.56 -7.65
C ALA A 154 -14.13 -13.61 -8.44
N GLY A 155 -14.62 -13.04 -9.56
CA GLY A 155 -13.93 -12.01 -10.32
C GLY A 155 -13.75 -10.72 -9.54
N GLN A 156 -14.78 -10.27 -8.79
CA GLN A 156 -14.69 -9.08 -7.93
C GLN A 156 -13.66 -9.29 -6.79
N ILE A 157 -13.59 -10.48 -6.20
CA ILE A 157 -12.56 -10.81 -5.21
C ILE A 157 -11.15 -10.69 -5.82
N ALA A 158 -10.95 -11.18 -7.04
CA ALA A 158 -9.68 -11.04 -7.74
C ALA A 158 -9.33 -9.58 -8.06
N LEU A 159 -10.32 -8.78 -8.49
CA LEU A 159 -10.15 -7.35 -8.74
C LEU A 159 -9.82 -6.57 -7.45
N LEU A 160 -10.49 -6.87 -6.34
CA LEU A 160 -10.14 -6.29 -5.04
C LEU A 160 -8.69 -6.59 -4.67
N TYR A 161 -8.24 -7.84 -4.85
CA TYR A 161 -6.84 -8.17 -4.56
C TYR A 161 -5.86 -7.45 -5.49
N LYS A 162 -6.21 -7.19 -6.72
CA LYS A 162 -5.39 -6.42 -7.67
C LYS A 162 -5.13 -4.99 -7.17
N GLN A 163 -6.07 -4.40 -6.43
CA GLN A 163 -5.91 -3.08 -5.82
C GLN A 163 -4.76 -3.00 -4.80
N ARG A 164 -4.34 -4.14 -4.23
CA ARG A 164 -3.17 -4.21 -3.32
C ARG A 164 -1.91 -3.57 -3.93
N TRP A 165 -1.78 -3.56 -5.25
CA TRP A 165 -0.63 -2.95 -5.92
C TRP A 165 -0.50 -1.44 -5.64
N GLN A 166 -1.56 -0.75 -5.34
CA GLN A 166 -1.54 0.70 -5.11
C GLN A 166 -0.67 1.09 -3.90
N ILE A 167 -0.63 0.27 -2.86
CA ILE A 167 0.26 0.55 -1.72
C ILE A 167 1.74 0.40 -2.11
N GLU A 168 2.07 -0.46 -3.06
CA GLU A 168 3.45 -0.59 -3.57
C GLU A 168 3.85 0.65 -4.38
N LEU A 169 2.92 1.19 -5.17
CA LEU A 169 3.12 2.45 -5.90
C LEU A 169 3.30 3.62 -4.93
N PHE A 170 2.49 3.71 -3.89
CA PHE A 170 2.64 4.69 -2.82
C PHE A 170 4.04 4.62 -2.19
N PHE A 171 4.49 3.45 -1.76
CA PHE A 171 5.83 3.32 -1.17
C PHE A 171 6.97 3.61 -2.14
N LYS A 172 6.80 3.24 -3.41
CA LYS A 172 7.77 3.58 -4.46
C LYS A 172 7.87 5.10 -4.58
N TRP A 173 6.73 5.78 -4.63
CA TRP A 173 6.64 7.22 -4.75
C TRP A 173 7.30 7.95 -3.56
N ILE A 174 6.94 7.58 -2.31
CA ILE A 174 7.53 8.12 -1.07
C ILE A 174 9.05 7.99 -1.09
N LYS A 175 9.56 6.80 -1.44
CA LYS A 175 11.01 6.53 -1.46
C LYS A 175 11.75 7.30 -2.55
N GLN A 176 11.09 7.62 -3.65
CA GLN A 176 11.70 8.33 -4.77
C GLN A 176 11.71 9.85 -4.55
N HIS A 177 10.64 10.42 -4.02
CA HIS A 177 10.42 11.86 -4.07
C HIS A 177 10.57 12.59 -2.73
N LEU A 178 10.46 11.90 -1.60
CA LEU A 178 10.44 12.52 -0.27
C LEU A 178 11.68 12.24 0.58
N LYS A 179 12.81 11.88 -0.05
CA LYS A 179 14.13 11.71 0.59
C LYS A 179 14.13 10.83 1.85
N VAL A 180 13.21 9.86 1.97
CA VAL A 180 13.16 8.93 3.11
C VAL A 180 14.28 7.87 3.11
N LYS A 181 15.25 7.98 2.21
CA LYS A 181 16.45 7.15 2.18
C LYS A 181 17.70 7.88 2.69
N THR A 182 17.62 9.19 2.81
CA THR A 182 18.71 10.04 3.32
C THR A 182 18.17 10.83 4.50
N PHE A 183 18.56 10.42 5.70
CA PHE A 183 18.11 11.06 6.93
C PHE A 183 19.05 12.17 7.36
N TRP A 184 18.51 13.30 7.80
CA TRP A 184 19.26 14.43 8.30
C TRP A 184 19.71 14.23 9.76
N GLY A 185 18.95 13.41 10.51
CA GLY A 185 19.31 13.05 11.88
C GLY A 185 19.39 11.53 12.05
N THR A 186 20.24 11.07 12.96
CA THR A 186 20.56 9.66 13.17
C THR A 186 19.79 9.03 14.33
N THR A 187 19.14 9.84 15.17
CA THR A 187 18.33 9.34 16.29
C THR A 187 17.02 8.73 15.80
N GLU A 188 16.48 7.80 16.54
CA GLU A 188 15.18 7.17 16.23
C GLU A 188 14.08 8.22 16.03
N ASN A 189 14.02 9.21 16.93
CA ASN A 189 13.01 10.26 16.86
C ASN A 189 13.16 11.13 15.59
N ALA A 190 14.38 11.50 15.21
CA ALA A 190 14.64 12.29 14.00
C ALA A 190 14.20 11.53 12.74
N VAL A 191 14.49 10.23 12.66
CA VAL A 191 14.07 9.36 11.55
C VAL A 191 12.55 9.26 11.49
N ARG A 192 11.89 9.03 12.62
CA ARG A 192 10.42 8.95 12.71
C ARG A 192 9.76 10.26 12.29
N ILE A 193 10.29 11.40 12.75
CA ILE A 193 9.79 12.74 12.38
C ILE A 193 9.90 12.95 10.87
N GLN A 194 11.06 12.66 10.27
CA GLN A 194 11.26 12.87 8.83
C GLN A 194 10.31 12.00 7.99
N ILE A 195 10.07 10.76 8.38
CA ILE A 195 9.12 9.88 7.70
C ILE A 195 7.69 10.42 7.84
N ASN A 196 7.28 10.82 9.04
CA ASN A 196 5.95 11.37 9.26
C ASN A 196 5.72 12.65 8.46
N ILE A 197 6.71 13.56 8.40
CA ILE A 197 6.65 14.76 7.56
C ILE A 197 6.47 14.39 6.09
N ALA A 198 7.22 13.40 5.59
CA ALA A 198 7.10 12.94 4.22
C ALA A 198 5.69 12.43 3.89
N ILE A 199 5.10 11.68 4.82
CA ILE A 199 3.75 11.14 4.67
C ILE A 199 2.69 12.25 4.75
N ILE A 200 2.82 13.18 5.70
CA ILE A 200 1.93 14.33 5.83
C ILE A 200 1.98 15.18 4.54
N THR A 201 3.16 15.42 4.01
CA THR A 201 3.34 16.15 2.74
C THR A 201 2.60 15.45 1.59
N TYR A 202 2.75 14.12 1.47
CA TYR A 202 2.01 13.34 0.48
C TYR A 202 0.50 13.47 0.66
N CYS A 203 -0.01 13.33 1.89
CA CYS A 203 -1.44 13.42 2.18
C CYS A 203 -1.99 14.82 1.82
N LEU A 204 -1.32 15.88 2.25
CA LEU A 204 -1.75 17.26 1.99
C LEU A 204 -1.81 17.54 0.48
N VAL A 205 -0.77 17.16 -0.27
CA VAL A 205 -0.75 17.37 -1.72
C VAL A 205 -1.82 16.54 -2.42
N SER A 206 -2.06 15.29 -1.95
CA SER A 206 -3.11 14.43 -2.50
C SER A 206 -4.51 15.00 -2.25
N ILE A 207 -4.75 15.57 -1.07
CA ILE A 207 -6.01 16.22 -0.71
C ILE A 207 -6.21 17.46 -1.59
N ILE A 208 -5.22 18.35 -1.68
CA ILE A 208 -5.27 19.56 -2.52
C ILE A 208 -5.54 19.20 -3.98
N ALA A 209 -4.83 18.21 -4.52
CA ALA A 209 -5.02 17.76 -5.89
C ALA A 209 -6.45 17.30 -6.16
N LYS A 210 -7.03 16.58 -5.20
CA LYS A 210 -8.39 16.05 -5.30
C LYS A 210 -9.45 17.14 -5.14
N ASP A 211 -9.30 17.99 -4.14
CA ASP A 211 -10.26 19.07 -3.85
C ASP A 211 -10.32 20.10 -4.99
N LEU A 212 -9.17 20.45 -5.53
CA LEU A 212 -9.07 21.37 -6.66
C LEU A 212 -9.24 20.69 -8.02
N LYS A 213 -9.47 19.36 -8.05
CA LYS A 213 -9.63 18.56 -9.29
C LYS A 213 -8.48 18.76 -10.28
N ILE A 214 -7.25 18.81 -9.78
CA ILE A 214 -6.06 19.08 -10.56
C ILE A 214 -5.66 17.81 -11.34
N ASN A 215 -5.57 17.91 -12.65
CA ASN A 215 -5.16 16.82 -13.52
C ASN A 215 -3.62 16.79 -13.70
N ARG A 216 -2.87 16.69 -12.59
CA ARG A 216 -1.41 16.59 -12.57
C ARG A 216 -0.98 15.50 -11.63
N SER A 217 0.21 14.97 -11.83
CA SER A 217 0.81 14.06 -10.89
C SER A 217 1.16 14.77 -9.57
N ILE A 218 1.09 14.04 -8.46
CA ILE A 218 1.49 14.56 -7.13
C ILE A 218 2.93 15.09 -7.16
N TYR A 219 3.80 14.50 -7.98
CA TYR A 219 5.18 14.94 -8.13
C TYR A 219 5.29 16.31 -8.78
N GLU A 220 4.57 16.56 -9.87
CA GLU A 220 4.53 17.88 -10.54
C GLU A 220 3.98 18.95 -9.61
N ILE A 221 2.91 18.63 -8.87
CA ILE A 221 2.36 19.55 -7.86
C ILE A 221 3.41 19.90 -6.82
N LEU A 222 4.15 18.91 -6.30
CA LEU A 222 5.24 19.15 -5.35
C LEU A 222 6.37 20.00 -5.94
N GLN A 223 6.73 19.80 -7.20
CA GLN A 223 7.75 20.61 -7.86
C GLN A 223 7.31 22.07 -7.97
N ILE A 224 6.07 22.31 -8.39
CA ILE A 224 5.51 23.66 -8.48
C ILE A 224 5.50 24.33 -7.10
N LEU A 225 4.96 23.65 -6.08
CA LEU A 225 4.90 24.15 -4.71
C LEU A 225 6.29 24.42 -4.14
N SER A 226 7.28 23.58 -4.41
CA SER A 226 8.64 23.76 -3.92
C SER A 226 9.34 24.94 -4.58
N ALA A 227 9.09 25.19 -5.87
CA ALA A 227 9.65 26.33 -6.59
C ALA A 227 8.97 27.65 -6.20
N SER A 228 7.71 27.60 -5.78
CA SER A 228 6.88 28.78 -5.46
C SER A 228 6.64 28.95 -3.97
N LEU A 229 7.46 28.36 -3.11
CA LEU A 229 7.26 28.37 -1.66
C LEU A 229 7.13 29.76 -1.05
N LEU A 230 7.79 30.76 -1.62
CA LEU A 230 7.77 32.15 -1.19
C LEU A 230 6.83 33.03 -2.04
N ASP A 231 6.16 32.45 -3.00
CA ASP A 231 5.20 33.16 -3.84
C ASP A 231 3.89 33.37 -3.04
N LYS A 232 3.31 34.57 -3.20
CA LYS A 232 2.04 34.94 -2.56
C LYS A 232 0.83 34.63 -3.43
N THR A 233 1.04 34.02 -4.58
CA THR A 233 -0.04 33.59 -5.49
C THR A 233 -0.89 32.52 -4.81
N PRO A 234 -2.23 32.60 -4.83
CA PRO A 234 -3.10 31.55 -4.32
C PRO A 234 -2.79 30.20 -4.94
N VAL A 235 -2.79 29.14 -4.11
CA VAL A 235 -2.41 27.78 -4.54
C VAL A 235 -3.23 27.26 -5.73
N ASN A 236 -4.52 27.56 -5.77
CA ASN A 236 -5.39 27.23 -6.89
C ASN A 236 -4.94 27.86 -8.21
N GLU A 237 -4.58 29.17 -8.19
CA GLU A 237 -4.05 29.83 -9.38
C GLU A 237 -2.70 29.28 -9.80
N LEU A 238 -1.82 29.03 -8.81
CA LEU A 238 -0.50 28.49 -9.04
C LEU A 238 -0.56 27.12 -9.72
N LEU A 239 -1.47 26.26 -9.30
CA LEU A 239 -1.60 24.90 -9.81
C LEU A 239 -2.45 24.78 -11.08
N MET A 240 -3.35 25.75 -11.35
CA MET A 240 -4.16 25.80 -12.57
C MET A 240 -3.46 26.52 -13.73
N LYS A 241 -2.58 27.48 -13.45
CA LYS A 241 -1.90 28.30 -14.46
C LYS A 241 -0.96 27.58 -15.41
N SER A 242 -0.73 26.32 -15.27
CA SER A 242 0.29 25.69 -16.08
C SER A 242 -0.23 24.72 -17.12
N ASP A 243 -1.20 25.09 -17.89
CA ASP A 243 -1.28 24.71 -19.30
C ASP A 243 -0.31 25.54 -20.15
N TYR A 244 0.72 26.09 -19.56
CA TYR A 244 1.83 26.68 -20.32
C TYR A 244 2.66 25.56 -20.93
N ASN A 245 2.14 25.04 -21.99
CA ASN A 245 2.87 24.60 -23.13
C ASN A 245 3.71 25.80 -23.60
N ASN A 246 4.94 25.68 -23.44
CA ASN A 246 5.93 26.06 -24.42
C ASN A 246 7.27 26.18 -23.72
N ILE A 247 7.81 25.03 -23.35
CA ILE A 247 9.27 24.89 -23.22
C ILE A 247 9.97 25.42 -24.51
N ASN A 248 9.26 25.47 -25.65
CA ASN A 248 9.79 25.99 -26.91
C ASN A 248 9.91 27.51 -26.99
N GLU A 249 9.30 28.29 -26.10
CA GLU A 249 9.50 29.75 -26.08
C GLU A 249 10.63 30.17 -25.12
N LEU A 250 11.06 29.32 -24.20
CA LEU A 250 12.19 29.61 -23.32
C LEU A 250 13.55 29.42 -24.01
N ASP A 251 13.61 28.63 -25.07
CA ASP A 251 14.86 28.43 -25.84
C ASP A 251 15.17 29.60 -26.77
N SER A 252 14.22 30.50 -27.05
CA SER A 252 14.45 31.66 -27.91
C SER A 252 15.07 32.87 -27.21
N ASN A 253 15.13 32.86 -25.86
CA ASN A 253 15.68 33.95 -25.05
C ASN A 253 16.92 33.60 -24.26
N GLN A 254 17.54 32.47 -24.51
CA GLN A 254 18.87 32.18 -23.95
C GLN A 254 19.90 33.03 -24.73
N LEU A 255 20.32 34.10 -24.10
CA LEU A 255 21.53 34.84 -24.53
C LEU A 255 22.72 33.86 -24.44
N VAL A 256 23.22 33.47 -25.62
CA VAL A 256 24.48 32.72 -25.71
C VAL A 256 25.60 33.65 -25.30
N PHE A 257 26.10 33.52 -24.10
CA PHE A 257 27.38 34.10 -23.71
C PHE A 257 28.50 33.31 -24.37
N ASN A 258 28.99 33.83 -25.51
CA ASN A 258 30.29 33.41 -26.05
C ASN A 258 31.38 33.96 -25.10
N LEU A 259 31.93 33.14 -24.25
CA LEU A 259 33.19 33.43 -23.58
C LEU A 259 34.35 33.08 -24.53
N PHE A 260 35.13 34.08 -24.87
CA PHE A 260 36.42 33.97 -25.53
C PHE A 260 37.44 33.24 -24.65
#